data_c8a7158bdabfc4359114500da9ffa07c
#
_entry.id   c8a7158bdabfc4359114500da9ffa07c
#
_cell.length_a   1.000
_cell.length_b   1.000
_cell.length_c   1.000
_cell.angle_alpha   90.00
_cell.angle_beta   90.00
_cell.angle_gamma   90.00
#
_symmetry.space_group_name_H-M   'P 1'
#
loop_
_entity.id
_entity.type
_entity.pdbx_description
1 polymer ?
#
loop_
_entity_poly.entity_id
_entity_poly.type
_entity_poly.pdbx_seq_one_letter_code
_entity_poly.pdbx_strand_id
1 'polypeptide(L)'
;MPILLSALRRFARPPFLLAALLLCALAPAAAAAQDHAHHAASPAAKRVRHPAPRPGITAENVLSPDSVREQSRDVYTMAARIPSILDGLYCHCDCHERDGLRSLLECFEDEMGSTCGICSGQAQLAHEMHEQGKSLREIRKAIDARYGG
;
A
#
# COMPACT_ATOMS: atom_id res chain seq x y z
N MET A 1 -7.04 33.45 -54.49
CA MET A 1 -6.64 32.83 -55.74
C MET A 1 -5.13 32.64 -55.73
N PRO A 2 -4.48 31.63 -56.22
CA PRO A 2 -4.92 30.23 -56.51
C PRO A 2 -4.25 29.22 -55.57
N ILE A 3 -4.87 28.05 -55.30
CA ILE A 3 -4.82 26.74 -55.96
C ILE A 3 -3.38 26.22 -56.16
N LEU A 4 -3.13 25.05 -55.62
CA LEU A 4 -2.41 23.91 -56.25
C LEU A 4 -2.21 22.81 -55.18
N LEU A 5 -2.96 21.75 -55.25
CA LEU A 5 -2.75 20.49 -56.01
C LEU A 5 -1.64 19.59 -55.42
N SER A 6 -2.13 18.51 -54.88
CA SER A 6 -1.78 17.12 -55.21
C SER A 6 -0.35 16.65 -55.04
N ALA A 7 -0.20 15.64 -54.19
CA ALA A 7 0.61 14.47 -54.54
C ALA A 7 0.16 13.24 -53.73
N LEU A 8 -0.73 12.48 -54.28
CA LEU A 8 -0.96 11.07 -53.99
C LEU A 8 0.34 10.30 -54.25
N ARG A 9 1.08 9.93 -53.25
CA ARG A 9 2.13 8.92 -53.35
C ARG A 9 1.50 7.56 -53.07
N ARG A 10 1.19 6.85 -54.13
CA ARG A 10 0.94 5.41 -54.15
C ARG A 10 2.23 4.70 -53.75
N PHE A 11 2.30 4.20 -52.53
CA PHE A 11 3.34 3.25 -52.15
C PHE A 11 2.93 1.86 -52.68
N ALA A 12 3.61 1.45 -53.73
CA ALA A 12 3.58 0.10 -54.24
C ALA A 12 4.10 -0.85 -53.18
N ARG A 13 3.28 -1.80 -52.76
CA ARG A 13 3.65 -2.90 -51.86
C ARG A 13 4.48 -3.92 -52.66
N PRO A 14 5.69 -4.31 -52.19
CA PRO A 14 6.44 -5.39 -52.86
C PRO A 14 5.80 -6.76 -52.51
N PRO A 15 5.71 -7.70 -53.49
CA PRO A 15 5.04 -8.98 -53.33
C PRO A 15 5.89 -10.08 -52.68
N PHE A 16 6.85 -9.75 -51.80
CA PHE A 16 7.79 -10.72 -51.20
C PHE A 16 7.55 -11.10 -49.76
N LEU A 17 6.40 -10.76 -49.14
CA LEU A 17 6.13 -11.04 -47.72
C LEU A 17 5.21 -12.24 -47.47
N LEU A 18 4.99 -13.12 -48.45
CA LEU A 18 4.11 -14.29 -48.30
C LEU A 18 4.84 -15.64 -48.16
N ALA A 19 6.17 -15.64 -48.02
CA ALA A 19 6.93 -16.90 -47.94
C ALA A 19 7.59 -17.18 -46.56
N ALA A 20 7.38 -16.35 -45.56
CA ALA A 20 8.05 -16.50 -44.25
C ALA A 20 7.12 -16.93 -43.10
N LEU A 21 5.89 -17.32 -43.35
CA LEU A 21 4.90 -17.63 -42.31
C LEU A 21 4.58 -19.13 -42.12
N LEU A 22 5.42 -20.04 -42.62
CA LEU A 22 5.11 -21.47 -42.52
C LEU A 22 6.16 -22.32 -41.78
N LEU A 23 7.06 -21.76 -41.00
CA LEU A 23 8.08 -22.56 -40.27
C LEU A 23 8.21 -22.26 -38.77
N CYS A 24 7.20 -21.69 -38.12
CA CYS A 24 7.21 -21.44 -36.65
C CYS A 24 6.11 -22.17 -35.87
N ALA A 25 5.69 -23.36 -36.37
CA ALA A 25 4.63 -24.12 -35.71
C ALA A 25 5.13 -25.49 -35.24
N LEU A 26 6.20 -25.57 -34.43
CA LEU A 26 6.55 -26.78 -33.66
C LEU A 26 7.62 -26.42 -32.60
N ALA A 27 7.29 -25.50 -31.68
CA ALA A 27 7.97 -25.42 -30.42
C ALA A 27 7.05 -26.05 -29.36
N PRO A 28 7.46 -27.12 -28.65
CA PRO A 28 6.69 -27.60 -27.52
C PRO A 28 6.75 -26.52 -26.43
N ALA A 29 5.60 -25.98 -26.06
CA ALA A 29 5.43 -25.16 -24.88
C ALA A 29 5.66 -26.06 -23.66
N ALA A 30 6.91 -26.19 -23.23
CA ALA A 30 7.24 -26.60 -21.89
C ALA A 30 6.80 -25.44 -20.97
N ALA A 31 5.53 -25.45 -20.58
CA ALA A 31 5.05 -24.66 -19.47
C ALA A 31 5.80 -25.12 -18.23
N ALA A 32 6.87 -24.41 -17.88
CA ALA A 32 7.46 -24.50 -16.57
C ALA A 32 6.42 -23.96 -15.59
N ALA A 33 5.65 -24.88 -15.01
CA ALA A 33 4.90 -24.62 -13.80
C ALA A 33 5.95 -24.23 -12.72
N GLN A 34 6.13 -22.93 -12.53
CA GLN A 34 6.86 -22.42 -11.38
C GLN A 34 5.92 -22.60 -10.19
N ASP A 35 6.12 -23.72 -9.50
CA ASP A 35 5.59 -23.98 -8.20
C ASP A 35 6.09 -22.89 -7.22
N HIS A 36 5.27 -21.84 -7.03
CA HIS A 36 5.48 -20.87 -5.96
C HIS A 36 5.01 -21.44 -4.59
N ALA A 37 5.33 -22.72 -4.35
CA ALA A 37 5.11 -23.37 -3.08
C ALA A 37 6.31 -23.15 -2.15
N HIS A 38 6.63 -21.90 -1.81
CA HIS A 38 7.51 -21.57 -0.68
C HIS A 38 6.89 -20.50 0.21
N HIS A 39 5.62 -20.67 0.55
CA HIS A 39 5.18 -20.16 1.84
C HIS A 39 5.32 -21.30 2.84
N ALA A 40 6.57 -21.65 3.17
CA ALA A 40 6.85 -22.32 4.43
C ALA A 40 6.15 -21.50 5.50
N ALA A 41 5.23 -22.13 6.23
CA ALA A 41 4.55 -21.52 7.36
C ALA A 41 5.62 -20.91 8.26
N SER A 42 5.68 -19.57 8.28
CA SER A 42 6.51 -18.84 9.22
C SER A 42 6.20 -19.36 10.62
N PRO A 43 7.20 -19.62 11.47
CA PRO A 43 6.95 -20.10 12.83
C PRO A 43 5.93 -19.16 13.46
N ALA A 44 4.88 -19.73 14.05
CA ALA A 44 3.63 -19.12 14.49
C ALA A 44 3.83 -17.64 14.87
N ALA A 45 3.48 -16.75 13.94
CA ALA A 45 3.58 -15.31 14.18
C ALA A 45 2.85 -15.03 15.49
N LYS A 46 3.54 -14.38 16.44
CA LYS A 46 2.99 -13.98 17.74
C LYS A 46 1.63 -13.35 17.46
N ARG A 47 0.54 -13.97 17.89
CA ARG A 47 -0.81 -13.53 17.54
C ARG A 47 -1.04 -12.16 18.16
N VAL A 48 -0.86 -11.11 17.37
CA VAL A 48 -1.03 -9.73 17.78
C VAL A 48 -2.49 -9.49 18.18
N ARG A 49 -2.70 -8.88 19.34
CA ARG A 49 -4.02 -8.45 19.79
C ARG A 49 -4.23 -6.97 19.44
N HIS A 50 -4.95 -6.72 18.36
CA HIS A 50 -5.45 -5.38 18.09
C HIS A 50 -6.46 -4.92 19.16
N PRO A 51 -6.35 -3.69 19.66
CA PRO A 51 -7.33 -3.17 20.61
C PRO A 51 -8.69 -2.91 19.93
N ALA A 52 -9.75 -2.86 20.73
CA ALA A 52 -11.01 -2.31 20.26
C ALA A 52 -10.91 -0.78 20.22
N PRO A 53 -11.41 -0.10 19.17
CA PRO A 53 -11.44 1.36 19.16
C PRO A 53 -12.25 1.90 20.35
N ARG A 54 -11.74 2.95 20.98
CA ARG A 54 -12.45 3.66 22.08
C ARG A 54 -13.61 4.48 21.48
N PRO A 55 -14.73 4.64 22.18
CA PRO A 55 -15.75 5.60 21.81
C PRO A 55 -15.22 7.03 21.96
N GLY A 56 -15.72 7.95 21.12
CA GLY A 56 -15.40 9.37 21.21
C GLY A 56 -14.03 9.79 20.67
N ILE A 57 -13.29 8.90 20.04
CA ILE A 57 -12.04 9.23 19.33
C ILE A 57 -12.34 10.09 18.11
N THR A 58 -11.70 11.26 18.02
CA THR A 58 -11.84 12.25 16.95
C THR A 58 -10.46 12.72 16.47
N ALA A 59 -10.44 13.59 15.45
CA ALA A 59 -9.21 14.22 14.97
C ALA A 59 -8.46 15.00 16.05
N GLU A 60 -9.15 15.47 17.09
CA GLU A 60 -8.55 16.20 18.23
C GLU A 60 -7.62 15.33 19.09
N ASN A 61 -7.73 14.00 18.98
CA ASN A 61 -6.80 13.08 19.62
C ASN A 61 -5.46 12.97 18.87
N VAL A 62 -5.34 13.56 17.70
CA VAL A 62 -4.09 13.58 16.93
C VAL A 62 -3.41 14.92 17.11
N LEU A 63 -2.12 14.92 17.42
CA LEU A 63 -1.31 16.14 17.50
C LEU A 63 -1.43 16.92 16.17
N SER A 64 -1.59 18.23 16.27
CA SER A 64 -1.74 19.09 15.09
C SER A 64 -0.60 18.87 14.09
N PRO A 65 -0.88 18.71 12.79
CA PRO A 65 0.15 18.63 11.75
C PRO A 65 1.10 19.85 11.74
N ASP A 66 0.63 21.01 12.21
CA ASP A 66 1.47 22.21 12.31
C ASP A 66 2.45 22.17 13.48
N SER A 67 2.25 21.28 14.43
CA SER A 67 3.10 21.10 15.60
C SER A 67 4.23 20.09 15.39
N VAL A 68 4.26 19.39 14.26
CA VAL A 68 5.28 18.39 13.94
C VAL A 68 6.24 18.90 12.85
N ARG A 69 7.33 18.15 12.64
CA ARG A 69 8.29 18.45 11.56
C ARG A 69 7.60 18.45 10.20
N GLU A 70 8.02 19.33 9.31
CA GLU A 70 7.42 19.52 7.97
C GLU A 70 7.28 18.20 7.21
N GLN A 71 8.31 17.36 7.19
CA GLN A 71 8.29 16.06 6.50
C GLN A 71 7.27 15.06 7.08
N SER A 72 6.72 15.32 8.27
CA SER A 72 5.75 14.44 8.93
C SER A 72 4.31 14.97 8.88
N ARG A 73 4.09 16.20 8.40
CA ARG A 73 2.77 16.83 8.37
C ARG A 73 1.73 16.02 7.62
N ASP A 74 2.11 15.44 6.49
CA ASP A 74 1.19 14.65 5.67
C ASP A 74 0.68 13.42 6.42
N VAL A 75 1.55 12.69 7.10
CA VAL A 75 1.13 11.49 7.85
C VAL A 75 0.26 11.84 9.06
N TYR A 76 0.51 12.96 9.74
CA TYR A 76 -0.38 13.44 10.81
C TYR A 76 -1.72 13.93 10.27
N THR A 77 -1.75 14.54 9.09
CA THR A 77 -2.99 14.87 8.39
C THR A 77 -3.79 13.63 8.04
N MET A 78 -3.13 12.57 7.56
CA MET A 78 -3.77 11.27 7.30
C MET A 78 -4.29 10.64 8.60
N ALA A 79 -3.49 10.65 9.67
CA ALA A 79 -3.88 10.14 10.98
C ALA A 79 -5.14 10.82 11.52
N ALA A 80 -5.24 12.14 11.40
CA ALA A 80 -6.39 12.92 11.84
C ALA A 80 -7.69 12.61 11.05
N ARG A 81 -7.59 12.04 9.84
CA ARG A 81 -8.76 11.60 9.07
C ARG A 81 -9.30 10.24 9.50
N ILE A 82 -8.47 9.40 10.13
CA ILE A 82 -8.82 8.02 10.48
C ILE A 82 -8.50 7.67 11.95
N PRO A 83 -8.71 8.57 12.91
CA PRO A 83 -8.22 8.37 14.29
C PRO A 83 -8.80 7.12 14.95
N SER A 84 -10.11 6.84 14.77
CA SER A 84 -10.75 5.63 15.31
C SER A 84 -10.20 4.33 14.69
N ILE A 85 -9.75 4.36 13.43
CA ILE A 85 -9.09 3.21 12.82
C ILE A 85 -7.73 3.00 13.47
N LEU A 86 -6.92 4.06 13.63
CA LEU A 86 -5.62 3.98 14.29
C LEU A 86 -5.74 3.52 15.74
N ASP A 87 -6.79 3.94 16.44
CA ASP A 87 -7.07 3.48 17.82
C ASP A 87 -7.42 1.99 17.88
N GLY A 88 -7.87 1.42 16.76
CA GLY A 88 -8.12 -0.01 16.60
C GLY A 88 -6.92 -0.82 16.11
N LEU A 89 -5.76 -0.25 15.89
CA LEU A 89 -4.56 -0.92 15.38
C LEU A 89 -3.50 -1.07 16.46
N TYR A 90 -2.87 -2.24 16.50
CA TYR A 90 -1.64 -2.46 17.26
C TYR A 90 -0.45 -1.81 16.52
N CYS A 91 0.49 -1.22 17.26
CA CYS A 91 1.70 -0.68 16.67
C CYS A 91 2.84 -1.71 16.73
N HIS A 92 3.36 -2.11 15.57
CA HIS A 92 4.40 -3.13 15.42
C HIS A 92 5.84 -2.59 15.59
N CYS A 93 6.00 -1.41 16.19
CA CYS A 93 7.33 -0.83 16.48
C CYS A 93 7.82 -1.10 17.91
N ASP A 94 7.23 -2.08 18.61
CA ASP A 94 7.52 -2.42 20.02
C ASP A 94 7.19 -1.33 21.04
N CYS A 95 6.55 -0.22 20.64
CA CYS A 95 6.11 0.83 21.56
C CYS A 95 5.13 0.31 22.64
N HIS A 96 4.33 -0.70 22.29
CA HIS A 96 3.44 -1.36 23.24
C HIS A 96 4.23 -2.00 24.40
N GLU A 97 5.32 -2.70 24.09
CA GLU A 97 6.13 -3.40 25.09
C GLU A 97 7.05 -2.44 25.84
N ARG A 98 7.61 -1.44 25.13
CA ARG A 98 8.60 -0.51 25.69
C ARG A 98 7.97 0.66 26.46
N ASP A 99 6.91 1.24 25.89
CA ASP A 99 6.34 2.51 26.33
C ASP A 99 4.90 2.36 26.87
N GLY A 100 4.34 1.13 26.82
CA GLY A 100 2.99 0.83 27.30
C GLY A 100 1.86 1.34 26.40
N LEU A 101 2.16 1.72 25.15
CA LEU A 101 1.15 2.26 24.23
C LEU A 101 0.15 1.19 23.84
N ARG A 102 -1.13 1.52 23.95
CA ARG A 102 -2.25 0.62 23.68
C ARG A 102 -2.51 0.42 22.19
N SER A 103 -2.35 1.47 21.40
CA SER A 103 -2.74 1.52 19.99
C SER A 103 -1.77 2.35 19.15
N LEU A 104 -1.89 2.20 17.83
CA LEU A 104 -1.14 3.02 16.88
C LEU A 104 -1.51 4.51 16.99
N LEU A 105 -2.75 4.85 17.38
CA LEU A 105 -3.16 6.24 17.56
C LEU A 105 -2.27 6.96 18.56
N GLU A 106 -1.92 6.31 19.67
CA GLU A 106 -1.13 6.94 20.74
C GLU A 106 0.25 7.40 20.27
N CYS A 107 0.80 6.79 19.19
CA CYS A 107 2.01 7.32 18.55
C CYS A 107 1.79 8.68 17.86
N PHE A 108 0.55 9.04 17.58
CA PHE A 108 0.16 10.30 16.92
C PHE A 108 -0.50 11.30 17.86
N GLU A 109 -0.71 10.95 19.13
CA GLU A 109 -1.14 11.87 20.19
C GLU A 109 0.02 12.80 20.60
N ASP A 110 1.27 12.42 20.24
CA ASP A 110 2.49 13.21 20.40
C ASP A 110 3.39 13.16 19.15
N GLU A 111 4.67 13.54 19.25
CA GLU A 111 5.62 13.56 18.14
C GLU A 111 6.23 12.17 17.81
N MET A 112 5.89 11.12 18.54
CA MET A 112 6.49 9.78 18.34
C MET A 112 6.26 9.25 16.94
N GLY A 113 5.07 9.44 16.38
CA GLY A 113 4.73 9.08 14.99
C GLY A 113 5.62 9.76 13.95
N SER A 114 6.18 10.94 14.27
CA SER A 114 7.05 11.69 13.36
C SER A 114 8.48 11.15 13.26
N THR A 115 8.90 10.35 14.23
CA THR A 115 10.26 9.83 14.34
C THR A 115 10.39 8.35 14.02
N CYS A 116 9.27 7.63 13.96
CA CYS A 116 9.20 6.20 13.74
C CYS A 116 8.64 5.85 12.36
N GLY A 117 9.49 5.33 11.47
CA GLY A 117 9.08 4.92 10.13
C GLY A 117 8.05 3.77 10.11
N ILE A 118 8.03 2.91 11.15
CA ILE A 118 7.03 1.84 11.28
C ILE A 118 5.67 2.43 11.61
N CYS A 119 5.57 3.36 12.58
CA CYS A 119 4.32 4.04 12.91
C CYS A 119 3.76 4.79 11.70
N SER A 120 4.59 5.61 11.05
CA SER A 120 4.21 6.37 9.86
C SER A 120 3.73 5.45 8.73
N GLY A 121 4.47 4.38 8.43
CA GLY A 121 4.13 3.44 7.37
C GLY A 121 2.83 2.66 7.64
N GLN A 122 2.55 2.31 8.90
CA GLN A 122 1.28 1.70 9.29
C GLN A 122 0.10 2.67 9.13
N ALA A 123 0.26 3.93 9.52
CA ALA A 123 -0.78 4.95 9.37
C ALA A 123 -1.08 5.25 7.90
N GLN A 124 -0.06 5.35 7.05
CA GLN A 124 -0.22 5.51 5.60
C GLN A 124 -0.98 4.35 4.98
N LEU A 125 -0.58 3.10 5.26
CA LEU A 125 -1.26 1.91 4.75
C LEU A 125 -2.71 1.85 5.22
N ALA A 126 -2.97 2.16 6.50
CA ALA A 126 -4.32 2.18 7.04
C ALA A 126 -5.20 3.24 6.37
N HIS A 127 -4.65 4.44 6.12
CA HIS A 127 -5.35 5.52 5.42
C HIS A 127 -5.67 5.13 3.96
N GLU A 128 -4.69 4.65 3.20
CA GLU A 128 -4.87 4.20 1.82
C GLU A 128 -5.96 3.12 1.70
N MET A 129 -5.96 2.15 2.60
CA MET A 129 -6.96 1.09 2.61
C MET A 129 -8.34 1.60 3.01
N HIS A 130 -8.42 2.56 3.94
CA HIS A 130 -9.69 3.19 4.34
C HIS A 130 -10.29 3.96 3.18
N GLU A 131 -9.52 4.75 2.43
CA GLU A 131 -9.98 5.46 1.22
C GLU A 131 -10.49 4.49 0.14
N GLN A 132 -10.00 3.24 0.13
CA GLN A 132 -10.50 2.16 -0.73
C GLN A 132 -11.76 1.47 -0.15
N GLY A 133 -12.32 1.95 0.95
CA GLY A 133 -13.50 1.38 1.61
C GLY A 133 -13.25 0.07 2.35
N LYS A 134 -11.99 -0.25 2.71
CA LYS A 134 -11.66 -1.46 3.45
C LYS A 134 -12.11 -1.35 4.91
N SER A 135 -12.63 -2.45 5.42
CA SER A 135 -13.00 -2.57 6.83
C SER A 135 -11.77 -2.58 7.74
N LEU A 136 -11.93 -2.19 9.01
CA LEU A 136 -10.88 -2.28 10.03
C LEU A 136 -10.28 -3.69 10.12
N ARG A 137 -11.08 -4.74 9.92
CA ARG A 137 -10.61 -6.14 9.93
C ARG A 137 -9.63 -6.42 8.77
N GLU A 138 -9.91 -5.90 7.58
CA GLU A 138 -9.03 -6.06 6.41
C GLU A 138 -7.75 -5.25 6.59
N ILE A 139 -7.86 -4.04 7.14
CA ILE A 139 -6.72 -3.18 7.46
C ILE A 139 -5.80 -3.87 8.46
N ARG A 140 -6.34 -4.42 9.56
CA ARG A 140 -5.58 -5.20 10.56
C ARG A 140 -4.80 -6.34 9.91
N LYS A 141 -5.46 -7.13 9.07
CA LYS A 141 -4.82 -8.24 8.37
C LYS A 141 -3.66 -7.78 7.47
N ALA A 142 -3.82 -6.67 6.77
CA ALA A 142 -2.77 -6.12 5.92
C ALA A 142 -1.59 -5.55 6.72
N ILE A 143 -1.88 -4.88 7.83
CA ILE A 143 -0.86 -4.36 8.76
C ILE A 143 -0.05 -5.52 9.36
N ASP A 144 -0.73 -6.56 9.87
CA ASP A 144 -0.05 -7.74 10.43
C ASP A 144 0.81 -8.45 9.39
N ALA A 145 0.32 -8.59 8.17
CA ALA A 145 1.07 -9.24 7.09
C ALA A 145 2.35 -8.46 6.70
N ARG A 146 2.33 -7.14 6.83
CA ARG A 146 3.45 -6.29 6.41
C ARG A 146 4.44 -5.98 7.53
N TYR A 147 3.97 -5.87 8.77
CA TYR A 147 4.77 -5.38 9.91
C TYR A 147 4.87 -6.38 11.06
N GLY A 148 4.08 -7.46 11.08
CA GLY A 148 3.97 -8.42 12.16
C GLY A 148 4.91 -9.63 12.06
N GLY A 149 6.00 -9.54 11.28
CA GLY A 149 6.97 -10.62 10.99
C GLY A 149 7.90 -10.98 12.13
#